data_3847e06ed6dcd670d309437caaf1c52c
#
_entry.id   3847e06ed6dcd670d309437caaf1c52c
#
_cell.length_a   1.000
_cell.length_b   1.000
_cell.length_c   1.000
_cell.angle_alpha   90.00
_cell.angle_beta   90.00
_cell.angle_gamma   90.00
#
_symmetry.space_group_name_H-M   'P 1'
#
loop_
_entity.id
_entity.type
_entity.pdbx_description
1 polymer ?
#
loop_
_entity_poly.entity_id
_entity_poly.type
_entity_poly.pdbx_seq_one_letter_code
_entity_poly.pdbx_strand_id
1 'polypeptide(L)'
;MIPGILFGLYLFYNVNYHFLLYVYGSIILIIAVKNFFTKPLVYKMTLPLVLLIMTGAGIMHSLFVSSGAFMVIYAMHTFKDKSEFRATMVVLGAFLNILLLFQEIIAKEITLYNTGLSIAVIIPSLLAIFLGNRLHKKLSGNKFFLLANILLLISGLVCFFKA
;
A
#
# COMPACT_ATOMS: atom_id res chain seq x y z
N MET A 1 9.09 3.12 -9.92
CA MET A 1 7.68 3.51 -9.66
C MET A 1 7.09 4.46 -10.72
N ILE A 2 7.80 5.50 -11.16
CA ILE A 2 7.27 6.50 -12.14
C ILE A 2 6.69 5.85 -13.41
N PRO A 3 7.38 4.92 -14.12
CA PRO A 3 6.79 4.25 -15.28
C PRO A 3 5.50 3.49 -14.95
N GLY A 4 5.45 2.89 -13.75
CA GLY A 4 4.24 2.19 -13.28
C GLY A 4 3.06 3.14 -13.05
N ILE A 5 3.30 4.34 -12.51
CA ILE A 5 2.27 5.35 -12.28
C ILE A 5 1.67 5.80 -13.62
N LEU A 6 2.50 6.10 -14.63
CA LEU A 6 2.03 6.50 -15.95
C LEU A 6 1.21 5.42 -16.63
N PHE A 7 1.66 4.17 -16.55
CA PHE A 7 0.93 3.03 -17.12
C PHE A 7 -0.39 2.76 -16.36
N GLY A 8 -0.39 2.90 -15.04
CA GLY A 8 -1.59 2.74 -14.23
C GLY A 8 -2.64 3.82 -14.48
N LEU A 9 -2.24 5.08 -14.69
CA LEU A 9 -3.14 6.14 -15.14
C LEU A 9 -3.76 5.81 -16.50
N TYR A 10 -2.96 5.31 -17.45
CA TYR A 10 -3.49 4.86 -18.74
C TYR A 10 -4.54 3.75 -18.57
N LEU A 11 -4.29 2.76 -17.71
CA LEU A 11 -5.25 1.69 -17.40
C LEU A 11 -6.52 2.24 -16.73
N PHE A 12 -6.40 3.20 -15.83
CA PHE A 12 -7.53 3.82 -15.14
C PHE A 12 -8.55 4.42 -16.10
N TYR A 13 -8.08 5.06 -17.16
CA TYR A 13 -8.96 5.68 -18.17
C TYR A 13 -9.50 4.72 -19.21
N ASN A 14 -8.88 3.54 -19.42
CA ASN A 14 -9.20 2.64 -20.52
C ASN A 14 -9.76 1.28 -20.10
N VAL A 15 -9.73 0.93 -18.81
CA VAL A 15 -10.14 -0.40 -18.32
C VAL A 15 -11.25 -0.27 -17.30
N ASN A 16 -12.17 -1.24 -17.30
CA ASN A 16 -13.28 -1.27 -16.35
C ASN A 16 -12.77 -1.39 -14.91
N TYR A 17 -13.26 -0.51 -14.03
CA TYR A 17 -12.89 -0.44 -12.63
C TYR A 17 -13.14 -1.77 -11.87
N HIS A 18 -14.26 -2.44 -12.10
CA HIS A 18 -14.57 -3.73 -11.47
C HIS A 18 -13.53 -4.80 -11.84
N PHE A 19 -13.14 -4.87 -13.13
CA PHE A 19 -12.09 -5.80 -13.56
C PHE A 19 -10.75 -5.51 -12.85
N LEU A 20 -10.38 -4.24 -12.72
CA LEU A 20 -9.17 -3.83 -12.00
C LEU A 20 -9.22 -4.23 -10.52
N LEU A 21 -10.39 -4.13 -9.86
CA LEU A 21 -10.57 -4.57 -8.47
C LEU A 21 -10.39 -6.09 -8.32
N TYR A 22 -10.92 -6.90 -9.25
CA TYR A 22 -10.71 -8.34 -9.23
C TYR A 22 -9.23 -8.72 -9.39
N VAL A 23 -8.55 -8.09 -10.34
CA VAL A 23 -7.11 -8.31 -10.56
C VAL A 23 -6.31 -7.93 -9.31
N TYR A 24 -6.59 -6.75 -8.74
CA TYR A 24 -5.91 -6.27 -7.54
C TYR A 24 -6.17 -7.17 -6.32
N GLY A 25 -7.43 -7.50 -6.07
CA GLY A 25 -7.82 -8.41 -4.98
C GLY A 25 -7.15 -9.78 -5.11
N SER A 26 -7.10 -10.34 -6.33
CA SER A 26 -6.43 -11.61 -6.60
C SER A 26 -4.94 -11.56 -6.27
N ILE A 27 -4.25 -10.50 -6.70
CA ILE A 27 -2.82 -10.32 -6.43
C ILE A 27 -2.57 -10.24 -4.92
N ILE A 28 -3.35 -9.42 -4.20
CA ILE A 28 -3.21 -9.28 -2.73
C ILE A 28 -3.46 -10.63 -2.04
N LEU A 29 -4.50 -11.37 -2.43
CA LEU A 29 -4.82 -12.67 -1.82
C LEU A 29 -3.71 -13.70 -2.06
N ILE A 30 -3.20 -13.80 -3.29
CA ILE A 30 -2.09 -14.70 -3.62
C ILE A 30 -0.87 -14.38 -2.74
N ILE A 31 -0.55 -13.09 -2.58
CA ILE A 31 0.57 -12.66 -1.75
C ILE A 31 0.33 -12.98 -0.28
N ALA A 32 -0.86 -12.67 0.25
CA ALA A 32 -1.20 -12.92 1.64
C ALA A 32 -1.15 -14.42 1.95
N VAL A 33 -1.73 -15.26 1.09
CA VAL A 33 -1.70 -16.72 1.24
C VAL A 33 -0.26 -17.25 1.18
N LYS A 34 0.53 -16.82 0.19
CA LYS A 34 1.95 -17.19 0.10
C LYS A 34 2.71 -16.85 1.37
N ASN A 35 2.49 -15.66 1.94
CA ASN A 35 3.17 -15.22 3.16
C ASN A 35 2.79 -16.02 4.41
N PHE A 36 1.64 -16.71 4.44
CA PHE A 36 1.30 -17.64 5.52
C PHE A 36 2.10 -18.94 5.46
N PHE A 37 2.36 -19.45 4.25
CA PHE A 37 3.05 -20.72 4.06
C PHE A 37 4.56 -20.57 3.97
N THR A 38 5.06 -19.43 3.57
CA THR A 38 6.49 -19.16 3.44
C THR A 38 6.90 -18.12 4.48
N LYS A 39 7.84 -18.50 5.37
CA LYS A 39 8.51 -17.51 6.22
C LYS A 39 9.20 -16.49 5.31
N PRO A 40 9.09 -15.19 5.58
CA PRO A 40 9.80 -14.20 4.79
C PRO A 40 11.31 -14.45 4.94
N LEU A 41 11.89 -15.05 3.92
CA LEU A 41 13.33 -15.19 3.83
C LEU A 41 13.88 -13.82 3.43
N VAL A 42 14.63 -13.20 4.33
CA VAL A 42 15.39 -11.98 4.01
C VAL A 42 16.51 -12.39 3.06
N TYR A 43 16.34 -12.09 1.78
CA TYR A 43 17.36 -12.29 0.76
C TYR A 43 17.52 -11.00 -0.05
N LYS A 44 18.73 -10.78 -0.56
CA LYS A 44 18.95 -9.66 -1.48
C LYS A 44 18.14 -9.89 -2.74
N MET A 45 17.11 -9.08 -2.93
CA MET A 45 16.35 -9.10 -4.17
C MET A 45 17.25 -8.68 -5.35
N THR A 46 17.11 -9.38 -6.46
CA THR A 46 17.77 -8.98 -7.70
C THR A 46 17.17 -7.68 -8.23
N LEU A 47 18.00 -6.83 -8.85
CA LEU A 47 17.53 -5.56 -9.39
C LEU A 47 16.27 -5.67 -10.27
N PRO A 48 16.16 -6.63 -11.21
CA PRO A 48 14.96 -6.77 -12.03
C PRO A 48 13.70 -7.08 -11.20
N LEU A 49 13.81 -7.87 -10.13
CA LEU A 49 12.69 -8.17 -9.25
C LEU A 49 12.25 -6.93 -8.46
N VAL A 50 13.20 -6.13 -7.97
CA VAL A 50 12.90 -4.85 -7.31
C VAL A 50 12.19 -3.90 -8.28
N LEU A 51 12.68 -3.77 -9.52
CA LEU A 51 12.05 -2.94 -10.54
C LEU A 51 10.63 -3.40 -10.86
N LEU A 52 10.40 -4.70 -10.96
CA LEU A 52 9.07 -5.27 -11.21
C LEU A 52 8.10 -4.97 -10.05
N ILE A 53 8.52 -5.18 -8.80
CA ILE A 53 7.72 -4.88 -7.61
C ILE A 53 7.41 -3.37 -7.53
N MET A 54 8.42 -2.52 -7.77
CA MET A 54 8.25 -1.06 -7.71
C MET A 54 7.38 -0.53 -8.86
N THR A 55 7.44 -1.14 -10.04
CA THR A 55 6.55 -0.80 -11.16
C THR A 55 5.11 -1.22 -10.83
N GLY A 56 4.91 -2.44 -10.31
CA GLY A 56 3.62 -2.91 -9.81
C GLY A 56 3.05 -2.01 -8.71
N ALA A 57 3.89 -1.59 -7.75
CA ALA A 57 3.51 -0.63 -6.73
C ALA A 57 3.06 0.72 -7.31
N GLY A 58 3.72 1.21 -8.35
CA GLY A 58 3.34 2.43 -9.06
C GLY A 58 2.00 2.31 -9.78
N ILE A 59 1.76 1.20 -10.47
CA ILE A 59 0.48 0.90 -11.13
C ILE A 59 -0.67 0.90 -10.09
N MET A 60 -0.50 0.17 -9.00
CA MET A 60 -1.52 0.07 -7.96
C MET A 60 -1.74 1.39 -7.22
N HIS A 61 -0.70 2.21 -7.08
CA HIS A 61 -0.83 3.52 -6.47
C HIS A 61 -1.69 4.46 -7.34
N SER A 62 -1.48 4.49 -8.65
CA SER A 62 -2.26 5.33 -9.55
C SER A 62 -3.71 4.85 -9.77
N LEU A 63 -3.96 3.54 -9.65
CA LEU A 63 -5.30 2.96 -9.78
C LEU A 63 -6.15 3.10 -8.51
N PHE A 64 -5.55 2.86 -7.34
CA PHE A 64 -6.28 2.68 -6.08
C PHE A 64 -5.73 3.52 -4.93
N VAL A 65 -4.77 4.40 -5.20
CA VAL A 65 -4.01 5.14 -4.16
C VAL A 65 -3.41 4.18 -3.12
N SER A 66 -3.10 2.96 -3.54
CA SER A 66 -2.71 1.86 -2.66
C SER A 66 -1.50 1.09 -3.19
N SER A 67 -0.30 1.56 -2.87
CA SER A 67 0.95 0.81 -3.14
C SER A 67 1.34 -0.15 -2.01
N GLY A 68 0.59 -0.13 -0.90
CA GLY A 68 0.97 -0.76 0.37
C GLY A 68 1.31 -2.24 0.25
N ALA A 69 0.51 -3.04 -0.47
CA ALA A 69 0.74 -4.48 -0.63
C ALA A 69 2.10 -4.80 -1.26
N PHE A 70 2.45 -4.13 -2.36
CA PHE A 70 3.73 -4.32 -3.06
C PHE A 70 4.90 -3.82 -2.23
N MET A 71 4.71 -2.69 -1.54
CA MET A 71 5.71 -2.14 -0.62
C MET A 71 5.97 -3.09 0.55
N VAL A 72 4.92 -3.71 1.12
CA VAL A 72 5.06 -4.72 2.18
C VAL A 72 5.89 -5.90 1.68
N ILE A 73 5.65 -6.39 0.46
CA ILE A 73 6.45 -7.49 -0.12
C ILE A 73 7.94 -7.10 -0.16
N TYR A 74 8.25 -5.96 -0.73
CA TYR A 74 9.62 -5.45 -0.80
C TYR A 74 10.25 -5.35 0.59
N ALA A 75 9.54 -4.72 1.52
CA ALA A 75 10.05 -4.43 2.84
C ALA A 75 10.21 -5.69 3.71
N MET A 76 9.31 -6.67 3.61
CA MET A 76 9.42 -7.96 4.31
C MET A 76 10.64 -8.78 3.88
N HIS A 77 11.06 -8.64 2.63
CA HIS A 77 12.23 -9.36 2.11
C HIS A 77 13.54 -8.58 2.27
N THR A 78 13.45 -7.28 2.49
CA THR A 78 14.64 -6.41 2.55
C THR A 78 15.04 -6.10 3.98
N PHE A 79 14.08 -5.84 4.88
CA PHE A 79 14.34 -5.40 6.24
C PHE A 79 14.09 -6.51 7.26
N LYS A 80 15.05 -6.71 8.17
CA LYS A 80 14.91 -7.61 9.33
C LYS A 80 14.26 -6.91 10.50
N ASP A 81 14.53 -5.63 10.65
CA ASP A 81 13.97 -4.83 11.74
C ASP A 81 12.65 -4.18 11.37
N LYS A 82 11.68 -4.33 12.28
CA LYS A 82 10.33 -3.73 12.13
C LYS A 82 10.34 -2.21 12.12
N SER A 83 11.34 -1.59 12.73
CA SER A 83 11.46 -0.12 12.77
C SER A 83 11.95 0.42 11.43
N GLU A 84 12.94 -0.24 10.81
CA GLU A 84 13.39 0.07 9.44
C GLU A 84 12.27 -0.13 8.43
N PHE A 85 11.56 -1.27 8.53
CA PHE A 85 10.36 -1.54 7.73
C PHE A 85 9.36 -0.39 7.84
N ARG A 86 8.98 -0.03 9.07
CA ARG A 86 7.99 1.03 9.32
C ARG A 86 8.47 2.39 8.81
N ALA A 87 9.71 2.77 9.09
CA ALA A 87 10.29 4.04 8.65
C ALA A 87 10.26 4.16 7.12
N THR A 88 10.68 3.10 6.41
CA THR A 88 10.66 3.07 4.95
C THR A 88 9.23 3.21 4.39
N MET A 89 8.27 2.49 4.96
CA MET A 89 6.86 2.57 4.54
C MET A 89 6.28 3.97 4.74
N VAL A 90 6.61 4.64 5.85
CA VAL A 90 6.16 6.00 6.15
C VAL A 90 6.76 7.01 5.16
N VAL A 91 8.06 6.95 4.91
CA VAL A 91 8.74 7.88 4.00
C VAL A 91 8.22 7.71 2.57
N LEU A 92 8.11 6.48 2.08
CA LEU A 92 7.60 6.21 0.73
C LEU A 92 6.13 6.61 0.61
N GLY A 93 5.30 6.30 1.62
CA GLY A 93 3.91 6.71 1.66
C GLY A 93 3.75 8.24 1.67
N ALA A 94 4.54 8.96 2.46
CA ALA A 94 4.52 10.41 2.50
C ALA A 94 4.89 11.01 1.13
N PHE A 95 5.95 10.50 0.49
CA PHE A 95 6.37 10.95 -0.83
C PHE A 95 5.27 10.76 -1.88
N LEU A 96 4.63 9.59 -1.90
CA LEU A 96 3.56 9.29 -2.85
C LEU A 96 2.30 10.14 -2.61
N ASN A 97 1.95 10.37 -1.35
CA ASN A 97 0.81 11.24 -1.01
C ASN A 97 1.06 12.70 -1.36
N ILE A 98 2.30 13.19 -1.24
CA ILE A 98 2.67 14.53 -1.72
C ILE A 98 2.48 14.63 -3.24
N LEU A 99 2.91 13.63 -4.01
CA LEU A 99 2.69 13.61 -5.46
C LEU A 99 1.20 13.60 -5.81
N LEU A 100 0.39 12.83 -5.08
CA LEU A 100 -1.05 12.79 -5.27
C LEU A 100 -1.69 14.16 -4.97
N LEU A 101 -1.29 14.80 -3.88
CA LEU A 101 -1.78 16.14 -3.52
C LEU A 101 -1.48 17.16 -4.63
N PHE A 102 -0.28 17.12 -5.21
CA PHE A 102 0.05 17.97 -6.37
C PHE A 102 -0.85 17.69 -7.57
N GLN A 103 -1.15 16.43 -7.84
CA GLN A 103 -2.07 16.04 -8.90
C GLN A 103 -3.49 16.59 -8.67
N GLU A 104 -4.04 16.46 -7.46
CA GLU A 104 -5.36 16.99 -7.08
C GLU A 104 -5.43 18.52 -7.21
N ILE A 105 -4.35 19.22 -6.82
CA ILE A 105 -4.25 20.68 -6.98
C ILE A 105 -4.30 21.08 -8.47
N ILE A 106 -3.51 20.40 -9.31
CA ILE A 106 -3.47 20.66 -10.76
C ILE A 106 -4.81 20.35 -11.42
N ALA A 107 -5.45 19.23 -11.02
CA ALA A 107 -6.75 18.82 -11.53
C ALA A 107 -7.92 19.69 -11.04
N LYS A 108 -7.67 20.63 -10.10
CA LYS A 108 -8.69 21.47 -9.45
C LYS A 108 -9.79 20.66 -8.76
N GLU A 109 -9.47 19.49 -8.27
CA GLU A 109 -10.41 18.60 -7.56
C GLU A 109 -10.57 18.95 -6.08
N ILE A 110 -9.81 19.93 -5.58
CA ILE A 110 -9.90 20.43 -4.21
C ILE A 110 -11.16 21.29 -4.08
N THR A 111 -12.20 20.68 -3.51
CA THR A 111 -13.46 21.37 -3.20
C THR A 111 -13.56 21.66 -1.70
N LEU A 112 -14.44 22.61 -1.32
CA LEU A 112 -14.71 22.90 0.09
C LEU A 112 -15.22 21.66 0.85
N TYR A 113 -16.00 20.82 0.17
CA TYR A 113 -16.50 19.55 0.72
C TYR A 113 -15.35 18.57 1.01
N ASN A 114 -14.45 18.34 0.04
CA ASN A 114 -13.30 17.44 0.21
C ASN A 114 -12.35 17.94 1.30
N THR A 115 -12.14 19.25 1.38
CA THR A 115 -11.33 19.89 2.44
C THR A 115 -11.96 19.68 3.82
N GLY A 116 -13.26 19.84 3.94
CA GLY A 116 -14.00 19.60 5.18
C GLY A 116 -13.89 18.14 5.65
N LEU A 117 -14.05 17.18 4.73
CA LEU A 117 -13.85 15.75 5.03
C LEU A 117 -12.42 15.46 5.48
N SER A 118 -11.42 16.05 4.80
CA SER A 118 -10.00 15.87 5.16
C SER A 118 -9.72 16.36 6.59
N ILE A 119 -10.28 17.49 6.98
CA ILE A 119 -10.15 18.02 8.35
C ILE A 119 -10.85 17.07 9.35
N ALA A 120 -12.04 16.57 9.04
CA ALA A 120 -12.77 15.66 9.93
C ALA A 120 -12.01 14.35 10.19
N VAL A 121 -11.24 13.87 9.22
CA VAL A 121 -10.44 12.63 9.35
C VAL A 121 -9.15 12.83 10.18
N ILE A 122 -8.73 14.05 10.47
CA ILE A 122 -7.51 14.31 11.26
C ILE A 122 -7.61 13.68 12.65
N ILE A 123 -8.72 13.85 13.36
CA ILE A 123 -8.89 13.34 14.73
C ILE A 123 -8.79 11.81 14.79
N PRO A 124 -9.60 11.05 14.00
CA PRO A 124 -9.47 9.59 14.00
C PRO A 124 -8.10 9.12 13.51
N SER A 125 -7.43 9.85 12.60
CA SER A 125 -6.08 9.52 12.16
C SER A 125 -5.05 9.67 13.28
N LEU A 126 -5.11 10.73 14.07
CA LEU A 126 -4.23 10.91 15.23
C LEU A 126 -4.43 9.81 16.28
N LEU A 127 -5.68 9.41 16.55
CA LEU A 127 -5.99 8.29 17.42
C LEU A 127 -5.42 6.97 16.88
N ALA A 128 -5.57 6.72 15.59
CA ALA A 128 -5.02 5.54 14.92
C ALA A 128 -3.48 5.49 14.99
N ILE A 129 -2.81 6.64 14.81
CA ILE A 129 -1.34 6.75 14.95
C ILE A 129 -0.93 6.42 16.39
N PHE A 130 -1.61 6.97 17.38
CA PHE A 130 -1.30 6.72 18.79
C PHE A 130 -1.47 5.24 19.18
N LEU A 131 -2.59 4.63 18.79
CA LEU A 131 -2.87 3.21 19.01
C LEU A 131 -1.88 2.32 18.25
N GLY A 132 -1.61 2.63 16.99
CA GLY A 132 -0.64 1.92 16.14
C GLY A 132 0.78 1.97 16.72
N ASN A 133 1.18 3.11 17.26
CA ASN A 133 2.49 3.25 17.89
C ASN A 133 2.60 2.42 19.18
N ARG A 134 1.56 2.38 20.01
CA ARG A 134 1.50 1.51 21.18
C ARG A 134 1.57 0.03 20.79
N LEU A 135 0.83 -0.37 19.79
CA LEU A 135 0.80 -1.73 19.29
C LEU A 135 2.16 -2.15 18.72
N HIS A 136 2.78 -1.28 17.92
CA HIS A 136 4.12 -1.51 17.37
C HIS A 136 5.18 -1.75 18.44
N LYS A 137 5.14 -0.98 19.55
CA LYS A 137 6.07 -1.16 20.67
C LYS A 137 5.86 -2.48 21.44
N LYS A 138 4.61 -2.95 21.53
CA LYS A 138 4.25 -4.17 22.28
C LYS A 138 4.44 -5.46 21.48
N LEU A 139 4.33 -5.40 20.14
CA LEU A 139 4.43 -6.58 19.30
C LEU A 139 5.89 -6.96 19.01
N SER A 140 6.18 -8.26 19.08
CA SER A 140 7.41 -8.81 18.52
C SER A 140 7.38 -8.71 16.98
N GLY A 141 8.56 -8.74 16.34
CA GLY A 141 8.65 -8.68 14.88
C GLY A 141 7.76 -9.69 14.17
N ASN A 142 7.77 -10.95 14.59
CA ASN A 142 6.95 -12.02 13.99
C ASN A 142 5.44 -11.73 14.11
N LYS A 143 4.97 -11.27 15.27
CA LYS A 143 3.56 -10.92 15.49
C LYS A 143 3.15 -9.70 14.67
N PHE A 144 4.07 -8.75 14.49
CA PHE A 144 3.85 -7.57 13.66
C PHE A 144 3.63 -7.96 12.18
N PHE A 145 4.51 -8.81 11.63
CA PHE A 145 4.38 -9.30 10.25
C PHE A 145 3.15 -10.17 10.06
N LEU A 146 2.78 -11.00 11.05
CA LEU A 146 1.55 -11.77 11.00
C LEU A 146 0.32 -10.86 10.94
N LEU A 147 0.26 -9.83 11.77
CA LEU A 147 -0.83 -8.85 11.75
C LEU A 147 -0.92 -8.13 10.40
N ALA A 148 0.21 -7.67 9.87
CA ALA A 148 0.25 -7.04 8.54
C ALA A 148 -0.29 -7.97 7.45
N ASN A 149 0.06 -9.26 7.50
CA ASN A 149 -0.41 -10.25 6.54
C ASN A 149 -1.92 -10.56 6.66
N ILE A 150 -2.45 -10.60 7.90
CA ILE A 150 -3.90 -10.74 8.14
C ILE A 150 -4.64 -9.53 7.54
N LEU A 151 -4.14 -8.32 7.74
CA LEU A 151 -4.73 -7.12 7.17
C LEU A 151 -4.71 -7.14 5.63
N LEU A 152 -3.62 -7.62 5.02
CA LEU A 152 -3.56 -7.83 3.56
C LEU A 152 -4.63 -8.82 3.08
N LEU A 153 -4.81 -9.93 3.79
CA LEU A 153 -5.83 -10.93 3.45
C LEU A 153 -7.24 -10.36 3.52
N ILE A 154 -7.55 -9.64 4.59
CA ILE A 154 -8.85 -8.94 4.73
C ILE A 154 -9.04 -7.93 3.60
N SER A 155 -8.03 -7.12 3.29
CA SER A 155 -8.08 -6.13 2.21
C SER A 155 -8.34 -6.78 0.84
N GLY A 156 -7.68 -7.90 0.54
CA GLY A 156 -7.90 -8.67 -0.68
C GLY A 156 -9.33 -9.19 -0.79
N LEU A 157 -9.88 -9.74 0.29
CA LEU A 157 -11.27 -10.19 0.33
C LEU A 157 -12.26 -9.04 0.11
N VAL A 158 -12.06 -7.91 0.76
CA VAL A 158 -12.91 -6.71 0.60
C VAL A 158 -12.91 -6.23 -0.85
N CYS A 159 -11.78 -6.31 -1.57
CA CYS A 159 -11.73 -5.96 -2.99
C CYS A 159 -12.68 -6.83 -3.83
N PHE A 160 -12.78 -8.13 -3.53
CA PHE A 160 -13.71 -9.04 -4.21
C PHE A 160 -15.18 -8.71 -3.95
N PHE A 161 -15.53 -8.32 -2.72
CA PHE A 161 -16.91 -7.96 -2.38
C PHE A 161 -17.34 -6.61 -2.96
N LYS A 162 -16.38 -5.75 -3.34
CA LYS A 162 -16.66 -4.44 -3.96
C LYS A 162 -16.55 -4.45 -5.47
N ALA A 163 -16.01 -5.51 -6.06
CA ALA A 163 -15.88 -5.70 -7.50
C ALA A 163 -17.14 -6.26 -8.11
#